data_fc513cad0f61478b6ab3eccd87892b36
#
_entry.id   fc513cad0f61478b6ab3eccd87892b36
#
_cell.length_a   1.000
_cell.length_b   1.000
_cell.length_c   1.000
_cell.angle_alpha   90.00
_cell.angle_beta   90.00
_cell.angle_gamma   90.00
#
_symmetry.space_group_name_H-M   'P 1'
#
loop_
_entity.id
_entity.type
_entity.pdbx_description
1 polymer ?
#
loop_
_entity_poly.entity_id
_entity_poly.type
_entity_poly.pdbx_seq_one_letter_code
_entity_poly.pdbx_strand_id
1 'polypeptide(L)'
;MDITFTAGRDVLEKAVSRIISVCERATAEGKNLLPYFFHIRVDGYGSALKLSAGNAVRNIEILIPDVSEHEAFCFGVYGSYFHNILKALPSGDLTFTLRDVCYMHNGASTLKFQILGANQFPAVGIRTDHDWWEVNYRELFSRLKRLVYCVDTQGLINKNYVKAIHISPENFTCTDNRRMSLISNGIIPYNGRILLPAESVSSFSSLFDANSPTGFVYIDGHAMSFSQGNIHASTRLLGYDAPNFESVIPKGPCVVCEADRDAILMAAKRAVIVAKKGLGKESLQPISLTLSTNKMHMNLENQGFGITENIDVKYLGPDLTVHLDLVLLFQAIKNIAGDIIKIEMRGDNAQIIITDHIGDHRNVIMPILLAR
;
A
#
# COMPACT_ATOMS: atom_id res chain seq x y z
N MET A 1 -10.29 -43.27 -1.86
CA MET A 1 -10.69 -42.95 -3.25
C MET A 1 -9.76 -41.88 -3.76
N ASP A 2 -9.35 -41.98 -5.02
CA ASP A 2 -8.56 -40.95 -5.64
C ASP A 2 -9.53 -39.84 -6.11
N ILE A 3 -9.31 -38.59 -5.70
CA ILE A 3 -10.11 -37.47 -6.16
C ILE A 3 -9.40 -36.89 -7.37
N THR A 4 -10.09 -36.81 -8.49
CA THR A 4 -9.54 -36.26 -9.74
C THR A 4 -10.37 -35.07 -10.20
N PHE A 5 -9.70 -33.97 -10.59
CA PHE A 5 -10.33 -32.80 -11.20
C PHE A 5 -9.45 -32.18 -12.27
N THR A 6 -10.04 -31.39 -13.16
CA THR A 6 -9.34 -30.70 -14.23
C THR A 6 -9.65 -29.21 -14.19
N ALA A 7 -8.61 -28.38 -14.31
CA ALA A 7 -8.73 -26.93 -14.32
C ALA A 7 -7.80 -26.31 -15.36
N GLY A 8 -8.21 -25.21 -16.00
CA GLY A 8 -7.39 -24.50 -16.97
C GLY A 8 -6.15 -23.85 -16.33
N ARG A 9 -4.96 -24.09 -16.92
CA ARG A 9 -3.69 -23.56 -16.44
C ARG A 9 -3.72 -22.03 -16.31
N ASP A 10 -4.23 -21.32 -17.31
CA ASP A 10 -4.18 -19.85 -17.35
C ASP A 10 -5.07 -19.22 -16.29
N VAL A 11 -6.20 -19.86 -15.97
CA VAL A 11 -7.11 -19.43 -14.91
C VAL A 11 -6.45 -19.64 -13.55
N LEU A 12 -5.83 -20.80 -13.32
CA LEU A 12 -5.09 -21.10 -12.10
C LEU A 12 -3.89 -20.16 -11.92
N GLU A 13 -3.09 -19.95 -12.98
CA GLU A 13 -1.92 -19.06 -12.93
C GLU A 13 -2.31 -17.63 -12.57
N LYS A 14 -3.36 -17.10 -13.19
CA LYS A 14 -3.88 -15.76 -12.89
C LYS A 14 -4.35 -15.64 -11.44
N ALA A 15 -5.06 -16.63 -10.92
CA ALA A 15 -5.53 -16.64 -9.53
C ALA A 15 -4.37 -16.78 -8.54
N VAL A 16 -3.43 -17.71 -8.79
CA VAL A 16 -2.26 -17.92 -7.94
C VAL A 16 -1.33 -16.72 -7.95
N SER A 17 -1.12 -16.06 -9.10
CA SER A 17 -0.31 -14.82 -9.19
C SER A 17 -0.90 -13.68 -8.36
N ARG A 18 -2.21 -13.62 -8.19
CA ARG A 18 -2.88 -12.64 -7.33
C ARG A 18 -2.75 -12.96 -5.85
N ILE A 19 -2.94 -14.23 -5.48
CA ILE A 19 -3.00 -14.63 -4.07
C ILE A 19 -1.61 -14.78 -3.43
N ILE A 20 -0.55 -15.06 -4.23
CA ILE A 20 0.80 -15.33 -3.73
C ILE A 20 1.40 -14.16 -2.93
N SER A 21 0.91 -12.95 -3.12
CA SER A 21 1.39 -11.74 -2.44
C SER A 21 1.21 -11.76 -0.92
N VAL A 22 0.31 -12.59 -0.40
CA VAL A 22 0.06 -12.75 1.04
C VAL A 22 0.70 -13.99 1.63
N CYS A 23 1.21 -14.92 0.80
CA CYS A 23 2.01 -16.03 1.31
C CYS A 23 3.37 -15.52 1.79
N GLU A 24 3.80 -16.01 2.94
CA GLU A 24 5.13 -15.74 3.44
C GLU A 24 6.20 -16.43 2.59
N ARG A 25 7.40 -15.87 2.58
CA ARG A 25 8.55 -16.50 1.93
C ARG A 25 9.39 -17.22 2.98
N ALA A 26 9.86 -18.43 2.63
CA ALA A 26 10.79 -19.15 3.49
C ALA A 26 12.13 -18.37 3.57
N THR A 27 12.30 -17.60 4.62
CA THR A 27 13.55 -16.93 4.96
C THR A 27 14.15 -17.57 6.22
N ALA A 28 15.43 -17.30 6.50
CA ALA A 28 16.08 -17.80 7.72
C ALA A 28 15.36 -17.33 9.00
N GLU A 29 14.73 -16.15 8.96
CA GLU A 29 13.95 -15.55 10.04
C GLU A 29 12.56 -16.18 10.19
N GLY A 30 12.02 -16.77 9.11
CA GLY A 30 10.68 -17.38 9.07
C GLY A 30 10.58 -18.80 9.64
N LYS A 31 11.63 -19.35 10.24
CA LYS A 31 11.65 -20.74 10.77
C LYS A 31 10.61 -21.04 11.85
N ASN A 32 10.08 -20.02 12.50
CA ASN A 32 9.06 -20.13 13.56
C ASN A 32 7.63 -19.83 13.09
N LEU A 33 7.42 -19.60 11.79
CA LEU A 33 6.08 -19.36 11.25
C LEU A 33 5.33 -20.68 11.06
N LEU A 34 4.02 -20.61 11.19
CA LEU A 34 3.16 -21.77 10.99
C LEU A 34 3.17 -22.20 9.52
N PRO A 35 3.24 -23.49 9.21
CA PRO A 35 3.39 -23.99 7.83
C PRO A 35 2.37 -23.44 6.84
N TYR A 36 1.13 -23.23 7.24
CA TYR A 36 0.07 -22.75 6.38
C TYR A 36 0.32 -21.32 5.83
N PHE A 37 1.18 -20.50 6.45
CA PHE A 37 1.54 -19.18 5.91
C PHE A 37 2.32 -19.24 4.58
N PHE A 38 2.94 -20.39 4.29
CA PHE A 38 3.68 -20.60 3.04
C PHE A 38 2.85 -21.30 1.98
N HIS A 39 1.61 -21.73 2.31
CA HIS A 39 0.79 -22.57 1.45
C HIS A 39 -0.45 -21.81 0.95
N ILE A 40 -0.85 -22.16 -0.26
CA ILE A 40 -2.17 -21.84 -0.80
C ILE A 40 -3.07 -23.03 -0.47
N ARG A 41 -4.15 -22.78 0.22
CA ARG A 41 -5.23 -23.74 0.45
C ARG A 41 -6.10 -23.81 -0.79
N VAL A 42 -6.42 -25.02 -1.19
CA VAL A 42 -7.29 -25.35 -2.32
C VAL A 42 -8.47 -26.14 -1.79
N ASP A 43 -9.64 -25.57 -1.82
CA ASP A 43 -10.91 -26.23 -1.49
C ASP A 43 -11.70 -26.49 -2.78
N GLY A 44 -12.15 -27.71 -2.98
CA GLY A 44 -12.98 -28.10 -4.12
C GLY A 44 -14.43 -28.33 -3.69
N TYR A 45 -15.38 -27.79 -4.48
CA TYR A 45 -16.83 -27.91 -4.24
C TYR A 45 -17.55 -28.05 -5.57
N GLY A 46 -17.96 -29.29 -5.92
CA GLY A 46 -18.70 -29.55 -7.16
C GLY A 46 -17.90 -29.17 -8.40
N SER A 47 -18.23 -28.06 -9.05
CA SER A 47 -17.53 -27.56 -10.25
C SER A 47 -16.75 -26.28 -9.99
N ALA A 48 -16.37 -26.00 -8.74
CA ALA A 48 -15.62 -24.79 -8.39
C ALA A 48 -14.45 -25.09 -7.46
N LEU A 49 -13.38 -24.30 -7.56
CA LEU A 49 -12.28 -24.26 -6.61
C LEU A 49 -12.27 -22.92 -5.88
N LYS A 50 -12.01 -22.96 -4.58
CA LYS A 50 -11.67 -21.79 -3.79
C LYS A 50 -10.20 -21.86 -3.41
N LEU A 51 -9.41 -20.90 -3.88
CA LEU A 51 -8.05 -20.72 -3.44
C LEU A 51 -8.03 -19.71 -2.30
N SER A 52 -7.38 -20.07 -1.19
CA SER A 52 -7.22 -19.18 -0.04
C SER A 52 -5.76 -19.13 0.40
N ALA A 53 -5.27 -17.95 0.75
CA ALA A 53 -3.99 -17.80 1.39
C ALA A 53 -4.03 -16.61 2.35
N GLY A 54 -3.20 -16.66 3.37
CA GLY A 54 -3.14 -15.57 4.33
C GLY A 54 -1.97 -15.68 5.28
N ASN A 55 -1.75 -14.61 6.02
CA ASN A 55 -0.82 -14.52 7.12
C ASN A 55 -1.53 -13.96 8.37
N ALA A 56 -0.78 -13.55 9.39
CA ALA A 56 -1.34 -13.03 10.63
C ALA A 56 -2.19 -11.75 10.45
N VAL A 57 -2.01 -11.03 9.34
CA VAL A 57 -2.63 -9.72 9.09
C VAL A 57 -3.64 -9.75 7.95
N ARG A 58 -3.35 -10.50 6.87
CA ARG A 58 -4.12 -10.46 5.61
C ARG A 58 -4.57 -11.82 5.18
N ASN A 59 -5.77 -11.90 4.59
CA ASN A 59 -6.30 -13.08 3.92
C ASN A 59 -6.84 -12.70 2.55
N ILE A 60 -6.70 -13.59 1.58
CA ILE A 60 -7.26 -13.48 0.24
C ILE A 60 -7.94 -14.81 -0.10
N GLU A 61 -9.13 -14.74 -0.67
CA GLU A 61 -9.89 -15.86 -1.25
C GLU A 61 -10.24 -15.54 -2.69
N ILE A 62 -10.06 -16.50 -3.58
CA ILE A 62 -10.41 -16.39 -4.99
C ILE A 62 -11.22 -17.62 -5.38
N LEU A 63 -12.45 -17.41 -5.87
CA LEU A 63 -13.28 -18.46 -6.41
C LEU A 63 -12.99 -18.66 -7.90
N ILE A 64 -12.73 -19.89 -8.31
CA ILE A 64 -12.53 -20.30 -9.70
C ILE A 64 -13.74 -21.18 -10.08
N PRO A 65 -14.66 -20.68 -10.90
CA PRO A 65 -15.74 -21.48 -11.45
C PRO A 65 -15.28 -22.37 -12.61
N ASP A 66 -16.18 -23.18 -13.13
CA ASP A 66 -16.02 -23.94 -14.39
C ASP A 66 -14.83 -24.92 -14.37
N VAL A 67 -14.64 -25.57 -13.23
CA VAL A 67 -13.71 -26.70 -13.08
C VAL A 67 -14.50 -27.99 -13.33
N SER A 68 -13.83 -29.08 -13.74
CA SER A 68 -14.53 -30.36 -13.88
C SER A 68 -15.19 -30.79 -12.57
N GLU A 69 -16.37 -31.41 -12.63
CA GLU A 69 -17.10 -31.87 -11.45
C GLU A 69 -16.24 -32.86 -10.64
N HIS A 70 -16.26 -32.70 -9.33
CA HIS A 70 -15.45 -33.48 -8.38
C HIS A 70 -16.12 -33.59 -7.00
N GLU A 71 -15.71 -34.56 -6.21
CA GLU A 71 -16.08 -34.65 -4.80
C GLU A 71 -15.41 -33.50 -3.99
N ALA A 72 -15.96 -33.16 -2.84
CA ALA A 72 -15.40 -32.14 -1.97
C ALA A 72 -14.02 -32.57 -1.42
N PHE A 73 -13.06 -31.66 -1.49
CA PHE A 73 -11.72 -31.87 -0.96
C PHE A 73 -11.13 -30.58 -0.39
N CYS A 74 -10.06 -30.73 0.39
CA CYS A 74 -9.24 -29.62 0.86
C CYS A 74 -7.78 -30.06 1.04
N PHE A 75 -6.86 -29.32 0.48
CA PHE A 75 -5.42 -29.49 0.69
C PHE A 75 -4.69 -28.15 0.57
N GLY A 76 -3.45 -28.12 1.04
CA GLY A 76 -2.54 -27.00 0.82
C GLY A 76 -1.36 -27.34 -0.04
N VAL A 77 -0.98 -26.43 -0.93
CA VAL A 77 0.21 -26.55 -1.77
C VAL A 77 1.17 -25.41 -1.48
N TYR A 78 2.47 -25.68 -1.49
CA TYR A 78 3.49 -24.65 -1.23
C TYR A 78 3.42 -23.55 -2.30
N GLY A 79 3.01 -22.35 -1.89
CA GLY A 79 2.56 -21.29 -2.78
C GLY A 79 3.58 -20.85 -3.80
N SER A 80 4.83 -20.56 -3.37
CA SER A 80 5.88 -20.08 -4.29
C SER A 80 6.29 -21.15 -5.31
N TYR A 81 6.33 -22.41 -4.92
CA TYR A 81 6.64 -23.52 -5.81
C TYR A 81 5.52 -23.69 -6.84
N PHE A 82 4.27 -23.74 -6.39
CA PHE A 82 3.10 -23.90 -7.25
C PHE A 82 3.00 -22.76 -8.28
N HIS A 83 3.21 -21.51 -7.84
CA HIS A 83 3.23 -20.35 -8.71
C HIS A 83 4.29 -20.44 -9.80
N ASN A 84 5.53 -20.82 -9.43
CA ASN A 84 6.63 -20.92 -10.40
C ASN A 84 6.38 -22.04 -11.43
N ILE A 85 5.80 -23.15 -10.99
CA ILE A 85 5.45 -24.26 -11.89
C ILE A 85 4.36 -23.84 -12.87
N LEU A 86 3.27 -23.22 -12.39
CA LEU A 86 2.20 -22.74 -13.28
C LEU A 86 2.72 -21.78 -14.34
N LYS A 87 3.66 -20.91 -13.99
CA LYS A 87 4.30 -19.99 -14.96
C LYS A 87 5.15 -20.70 -16.01
N ALA A 88 5.77 -21.81 -15.65
CA ALA A 88 6.65 -22.57 -16.54
C ALA A 88 5.90 -23.54 -17.47
N LEU A 89 4.64 -23.88 -17.17
CA LEU A 89 3.85 -24.78 -17.96
C LEU A 89 3.21 -24.07 -19.17
N PRO A 90 3.04 -24.75 -20.30
CA PRO A 90 2.27 -24.24 -21.43
C PRO A 90 0.78 -24.09 -21.06
N SER A 91 0.04 -23.24 -21.82
CA SER A 91 -1.41 -23.12 -21.70
C SER A 91 -2.11 -24.44 -22.01
N GLY A 92 -3.26 -24.67 -21.39
CA GLY A 92 -4.07 -25.89 -21.55
C GLY A 92 -4.63 -26.37 -20.21
N ASP A 93 -5.26 -27.52 -20.26
CA ASP A 93 -5.85 -28.13 -19.08
C ASP A 93 -4.83 -28.88 -18.24
N LEU A 94 -4.98 -28.76 -16.94
CA LEU A 94 -4.21 -29.47 -15.92
C LEU A 94 -5.14 -30.45 -15.20
N THR A 95 -4.77 -31.72 -15.20
CA THR A 95 -5.50 -32.76 -14.46
C THR A 95 -4.78 -33.03 -13.14
N PHE A 96 -5.50 -32.92 -12.04
CA PHE A 96 -4.99 -33.16 -10.69
C PHE A 96 -5.56 -34.49 -10.19
N THR A 97 -4.71 -35.28 -9.52
CA THR A 97 -5.10 -36.51 -8.83
C THR A 97 -4.61 -36.42 -7.37
N LEU A 98 -5.53 -36.38 -6.43
CA LEU A 98 -5.27 -36.27 -4.99
C LEU A 98 -5.24 -37.66 -4.34
N ARG A 99 -4.16 -37.89 -3.61
CA ARG A 99 -3.92 -39.04 -2.70
C ARG A 99 -3.26 -38.51 -1.43
N ASP A 100 -2.32 -39.23 -0.87
CA ASP A 100 -1.41 -38.73 0.18
C ASP A 100 -0.51 -37.58 -0.33
N VAL A 101 -0.42 -37.44 -1.64
CA VAL A 101 0.27 -36.38 -2.39
C VAL A 101 -0.63 -35.95 -3.57
N CYS A 102 -0.38 -34.79 -4.11
CA CYS A 102 -1.05 -34.33 -5.34
C CYS A 102 -0.17 -34.61 -6.56
N TYR A 103 -0.76 -35.25 -7.57
CA TYR A 103 -0.16 -35.36 -8.91
C TYR A 103 -0.86 -34.38 -9.83
N MET A 104 -0.10 -33.66 -10.64
CA MET A 104 -0.60 -32.75 -11.66
C MET A 104 -0.04 -33.18 -13.02
N HIS A 105 -0.92 -33.37 -13.96
CA HIS A 105 -0.60 -33.80 -15.33
C HIS A 105 -0.91 -32.66 -16.30
N ASN A 106 0.05 -32.39 -17.18
CA ASN A 106 -0.10 -31.50 -18.33
C ASN A 106 0.40 -32.24 -19.56
N GLY A 107 -0.47 -33.03 -20.21
CA GLY A 107 -0.11 -33.77 -21.40
C GLY A 107 1.17 -34.61 -21.23
N ALA A 108 2.31 -34.01 -21.55
CA ALA A 108 3.61 -34.66 -21.51
C ALA A 108 4.30 -34.73 -20.15
N SER A 109 3.88 -33.91 -19.19
CA SER A 109 4.54 -33.79 -17.88
C SER A 109 3.67 -34.27 -16.75
N THR A 110 4.28 -34.99 -15.81
CA THR A 110 3.66 -35.35 -14.51
C THR A 110 4.50 -34.79 -13.40
N LEU A 111 3.88 -33.95 -12.56
CA LEU A 111 4.50 -33.35 -11.39
C LEU A 111 3.87 -33.93 -10.12
N LYS A 112 4.68 -34.06 -9.08
CA LYS A 112 4.26 -34.54 -7.77
C LYS A 112 4.49 -33.44 -6.73
N PHE A 113 3.46 -33.13 -5.94
CA PHE A 113 3.53 -32.15 -4.86
C PHE A 113 3.30 -32.81 -3.51
N GLN A 114 4.11 -32.44 -2.53
CA GLN A 114 3.73 -32.63 -1.13
C GLN A 114 2.56 -31.70 -0.81
N ILE A 115 1.56 -32.21 -0.12
CA ILE A 115 0.38 -31.45 0.28
C ILE A 115 0.30 -31.32 1.80
N LEU A 116 -0.27 -30.20 2.24
CA LEU A 116 -0.62 -29.95 3.63
C LEU A 116 -2.08 -30.35 3.85
N GLY A 117 -2.37 -31.16 4.85
CA GLY A 117 -3.74 -31.62 5.12
C GLY A 117 -4.68 -30.51 5.60
N ALA A 118 -5.97 -30.66 5.35
CA ALA A 118 -7.00 -29.69 5.71
C ALA A 118 -6.98 -29.30 7.20
N ASN A 119 -6.70 -30.24 8.10
CA ASN A 119 -6.62 -30.03 9.55
C ASN A 119 -5.48 -29.14 10.02
N GLN A 120 -4.53 -28.83 9.15
CA GLN A 120 -3.40 -27.97 9.45
C GLN A 120 -3.67 -26.47 9.08
N PHE A 121 -4.84 -26.21 8.49
CA PHE A 121 -5.28 -24.83 8.21
C PHE A 121 -6.27 -24.35 9.26
N PRO A 122 -6.16 -23.09 9.71
CA PRO A 122 -7.21 -22.50 10.53
C PRO A 122 -8.51 -22.41 9.72
N ALA A 123 -9.64 -22.47 10.42
CA ALA A 123 -10.94 -22.16 9.83
C ALA A 123 -11.02 -20.64 9.63
N VAL A 124 -10.42 -20.13 8.57
CA VAL A 124 -10.47 -18.72 8.19
C VAL A 124 -11.40 -18.60 7.00
N GLY A 125 -12.51 -17.91 7.18
CA GLY A 125 -13.42 -17.51 6.12
C GLY A 125 -13.59 -16.01 6.17
N ILE A 126 -13.60 -15.36 5.02
CA ILE A 126 -14.04 -13.97 4.93
C ILE A 126 -15.57 -14.02 5.06
N ARG A 127 -16.10 -13.30 6.05
CA ARG A 127 -17.56 -13.21 6.21
C ARG A 127 -18.17 -12.47 5.03
N THR A 128 -19.24 -13.00 4.49
CA THR A 128 -19.96 -12.43 3.34
C THR A 128 -21.41 -12.06 3.66
N ASP A 129 -21.84 -12.25 4.89
CA ASP A 129 -23.21 -12.08 5.39
C ASP A 129 -23.53 -10.70 5.96
N HIS A 130 -22.85 -9.67 5.47
CA HIS A 130 -22.95 -8.29 5.98
C HIS A 130 -23.42 -7.30 4.93
N ASP A 131 -23.86 -6.13 5.37
CA ASP A 131 -24.17 -4.99 4.52
C ASP A 131 -22.86 -4.36 4.02
N TRP A 132 -22.53 -4.64 2.78
CA TRP A 132 -21.35 -4.12 2.10
C TRP A 132 -21.64 -2.75 1.52
N TRP A 133 -20.69 -1.82 1.65
CA TRP A 133 -20.74 -0.53 0.96
C TRP A 133 -20.12 -0.65 -0.42
N GLU A 134 -20.86 -0.22 -1.43
CA GLU A 134 -20.33 -0.06 -2.77
C GLU A 134 -19.40 1.16 -2.82
N VAL A 135 -18.19 0.97 -3.33
CA VAL A 135 -17.16 2.01 -3.43
C VAL A 135 -16.42 1.94 -4.77
N ASN A 136 -15.89 3.08 -5.20
CA ASN A 136 -15.02 3.12 -6.38
C ASN A 136 -13.60 2.71 -6.00
N TYR A 137 -13.17 1.49 -6.34
CA TYR A 137 -11.84 0.96 -5.99
C TYR A 137 -10.69 1.71 -6.65
N ARG A 138 -10.87 2.20 -7.89
CA ARG A 138 -9.84 3.01 -8.56
C ARG A 138 -9.55 4.27 -7.75
N GLU A 139 -10.58 4.95 -7.30
CA GLU A 139 -10.47 6.16 -6.51
C GLU A 139 -9.92 5.85 -5.10
N LEU A 140 -10.49 4.87 -4.42
CA LEU A 140 -10.06 4.46 -3.08
C LEU A 140 -8.56 4.11 -3.04
N PHE A 141 -8.12 3.18 -3.89
CA PHE A 141 -6.72 2.76 -3.91
C PHE A 141 -5.79 3.85 -4.45
N SER A 142 -6.25 4.73 -5.34
CA SER A 142 -5.49 5.90 -5.77
C SER A 142 -5.20 6.84 -4.59
N ARG A 143 -6.21 7.13 -3.75
CA ARG A 143 -6.04 7.98 -2.55
C ARG A 143 -5.15 7.29 -1.51
N LEU A 144 -5.41 6.03 -1.18
CA LEU A 144 -4.61 5.28 -0.20
C LEU A 144 -3.14 5.15 -0.61
N LYS A 145 -2.85 4.86 -1.89
CA LYS A 145 -1.47 4.76 -2.40
C LYS A 145 -0.69 6.07 -2.28
N ARG A 146 -1.37 7.21 -2.45
CA ARG A 146 -0.74 8.52 -2.29
C ARG A 146 -0.35 8.84 -0.84
N LEU A 147 -0.83 8.08 0.14
CA LEU A 147 -0.54 8.24 1.56
C LEU A 147 0.55 7.29 2.07
N VAL A 148 0.67 6.09 1.50
CA VAL A 148 1.56 5.02 2.02
C VAL A 148 3.02 5.46 2.22
N TYR A 149 3.52 6.45 1.45
CA TYR A 149 4.88 6.96 1.60
C TYR A 149 5.16 7.64 2.95
N CYS A 150 4.08 8.00 3.68
CA CYS A 150 4.13 8.76 4.93
C CYS A 150 4.13 7.86 6.18
N VAL A 151 4.21 6.53 6.03
CA VAL A 151 4.33 5.60 7.16
C VAL A 151 5.77 5.45 7.62
N ASP A 152 5.95 5.11 8.90
CA ASP A 152 7.26 4.71 9.44
C ASP A 152 7.61 3.28 8.96
N THR A 153 8.45 3.20 7.92
CA THR A 153 8.94 1.94 7.38
C THR A 153 10.16 1.39 8.13
N GLN A 154 10.79 2.20 8.97
CA GLN A 154 11.99 1.81 9.73
C GLN A 154 11.66 1.19 11.08
N GLY A 155 10.40 1.32 11.53
CA GLY A 155 9.96 0.78 12.82
C GLY A 155 10.59 1.47 14.03
N LEU A 156 11.05 2.71 13.87
CA LEU A 156 11.69 3.49 14.93
C LEU A 156 10.72 3.88 16.05
N ILE A 157 9.43 3.93 15.72
CA ILE A 157 8.38 4.35 16.63
C ILE A 157 7.43 3.17 16.88
N ASN A 158 7.34 2.73 18.13
CA ASN A 158 6.43 1.63 18.51
C ASN A 158 5.01 2.14 18.79
N LYS A 159 4.36 2.68 17.76
CA LYS A 159 2.96 3.12 17.77
C LYS A 159 2.25 2.61 16.52
N ASN A 160 0.99 2.21 16.66
CA ASN A 160 0.24 1.65 15.53
C ASN A 160 -0.06 2.70 14.46
N TYR A 161 -0.39 3.91 14.86
CA TYR A 161 -0.79 4.96 13.92
C TYR A 161 0.31 5.37 12.93
N VAL A 162 1.60 5.20 13.24
CA VAL A 162 2.69 5.50 12.28
C VAL A 162 2.91 4.39 11.25
N LYS A 163 2.33 3.19 11.48
CA LYS A 163 2.43 2.01 10.57
C LYS A 163 1.19 1.86 9.70
N ALA A 164 0.22 2.75 9.85
CA ALA A 164 -1.11 2.60 9.26
C ALA A 164 -1.60 3.88 8.58
N ILE A 165 -2.60 3.72 7.73
CA ILE A 165 -3.46 4.81 7.30
C ILE A 165 -4.63 4.88 8.27
N HIS A 166 -4.77 6.00 8.94
CA HIS A 166 -5.93 6.34 9.72
C HIS A 166 -7.09 6.69 8.78
N ILE A 167 -8.22 6.01 8.95
CA ILE A 167 -9.47 6.27 8.24
C ILE A 167 -10.46 6.84 9.24
N SER A 168 -10.97 8.02 8.96
CA SER A 168 -12.06 8.70 9.68
C SER A 168 -13.18 9.06 8.72
N PRO A 169 -14.34 9.52 9.21
CA PRO A 169 -15.40 10.01 8.35
C PRO A 169 -14.95 11.13 7.40
N GLU A 170 -14.05 11.99 7.87
CA GLU A 170 -13.61 13.18 7.15
C GLU A 170 -12.41 12.92 6.24
N ASN A 171 -11.43 12.14 6.72
CA ASN A 171 -10.12 12.06 6.08
C ASN A 171 -9.48 10.68 6.16
N PHE A 172 -8.65 10.38 5.17
CA PHE A 172 -7.57 9.41 5.24
C PHE A 172 -6.30 10.14 5.67
N THR A 173 -5.64 9.73 6.73
CA THR A 173 -4.45 10.40 7.27
C THR A 173 -3.31 9.42 7.52
N CYS A 174 -2.09 9.83 7.24
CA CYS A 174 -0.88 9.06 7.49
C CYS A 174 0.24 9.95 8.04
N THR A 175 1.07 9.44 8.94
CA THR A 175 2.18 10.19 9.54
C THR A 175 3.31 9.27 10.00
N ASP A 176 4.55 9.78 9.93
CA ASP A 176 5.75 9.22 10.57
C ASP A 176 6.27 10.11 11.71
N ASN A 177 5.45 11.04 12.23
CA ASN A 177 5.76 12.07 13.23
C ASN A 177 6.68 13.21 12.75
N ARG A 178 7.28 13.12 11.57
CA ARG A 178 8.09 14.19 10.95
C ARG A 178 7.32 14.91 9.85
N ARG A 179 6.31 14.25 9.34
CA ARG A 179 5.36 14.75 8.35
C ARG A 179 4.01 14.10 8.56
N MET A 180 2.99 14.69 7.98
CA MET A 180 1.65 14.15 7.92
C MET A 180 1.08 14.40 6.53
N SER A 181 0.36 13.43 6.00
CA SER A 181 -0.37 13.56 4.75
C SER A 181 -1.83 13.19 4.98
N LEU A 182 -2.73 13.98 4.47
CA LEU A 182 -4.17 13.73 4.59
C LEU A 182 -4.89 14.03 3.28
N ILE A 183 -5.88 13.20 2.96
CA ILE A 183 -6.76 13.32 1.80
C ILE A 183 -8.18 13.16 2.29
N SER A 184 -9.12 13.96 1.78
CA SER A 184 -10.54 13.85 2.15
C SER A 184 -11.08 12.43 1.93
N ASN A 185 -11.94 11.96 2.86
CA ASN A 185 -12.61 10.67 2.74
C ASN A 185 -13.88 10.84 1.94
N GLY A 186 -14.35 10.91 1.09
CA GLY A 186 -15.64 10.99 0.38
C GLY A 186 -16.06 9.65 -0.23
N ILE A 187 -15.41 8.56 0.18
CA ILE A 187 -15.54 7.26 -0.48
C ILE A 187 -16.13 6.20 0.44
N ILE A 188 -15.60 6.08 1.65
CA ILE A 188 -16.02 5.05 2.60
C ILE A 188 -17.02 5.66 3.59
N PRO A 189 -18.30 5.23 3.59
CA PRO A 189 -19.33 5.80 4.46
C PRO A 189 -19.28 5.19 5.88
N TYR A 190 -18.10 5.07 6.45
CA TYR A 190 -17.89 4.55 7.81
C TYR A 190 -17.75 5.68 8.80
N ASN A 191 -18.62 5.73 9.81
CA ASN A 191 -18.67 6.79 10.81
C ASN A 191 -17.70 6.59 11.99
N GLY A 192 -16.90 5.52 11.98
CA GLY A 192 -15.90 5.24 12.99
C GLY A 192 -14.50 5.73 12.62
N ARG A 193 -13.54 5.33 13.46
CA ARG A 193 -12.11 5.59 13.24
C ARG A 193 -11.34 4.29 13.32
N ILE A 194 -10.52 4.01 12.33
CA ILE A 194 -9.74 2.77 12.24
C ILE A 194 -8.31 3.04 11.78
N LEU A 195 -7.42 2.07 12.02
CA LEU A 195 -6.05 2.05 11.54
C LEU A 195 -5.86 0.89 10.56
N LEU A 196 -5.84 1.21 9.27
CA LEU A 196 -5.59 0.26 8.18
C LEU A 196 -4.08 0.07 8.01
N PRO A 197 -3.51 -1.14 8.18
CA PRO A 197 -2.09 -1.39 7.96
C PRO A 197 -1.67 -0.97 6.55
N ALA A 198 -0.64 -0.14 6.43
CA ALA A 198 -0.21 0.40 5.14
C ALA A 198 0.27 -0.69 4.16
N GLU A 199 0.84 -1.77 4.67
CA GLU A 199 1.25 -2.93 3.86
C GLU A 199 0.09 -3.60 3.13
N SER A 200 -1.13 -3.54 3.69
CA SER A 200 -2.34 -4.10 3.09
C SER A 200 -2.77 -3.32 1.84
N VAL A 201 -2.54 -2.00 1.82
CA VAL A 201 -2.84 -1.16 0.66
C VAL A 201 -2.03 -1.58 -0.56
N SER A 202 -0.73 -1.81 -0.39
CA SER A 202 0.15 -2.25 -1.48
C SER A 202 -0.27 -3.62 -2.03
N SER A 203 -0.60 -4.57 -1.16
CA SER A 203 -1.03 -5.92 -1.55
C SER A 203 -2.38 -5.90 -2.27
N PHE A 204 -3.37 -5.20 -1.72
CA PHE A 204 -4.74 -5.24 -2.25
C PHE A 204 -4.93 -4.37 -3.48
N SER A 205 -4.17 -3.29 -3.62
CA SER A 205 -4.26 -2.42 -4.78
C SER A 205 -3.86 -3.08 -6.11
N SER A 206 -3.12 -4.19 -6.07
CA SER A 206 -2.76 -4.99 -7.25
C SER A 206 -3.65 -6.23 -7.43
N LEU A 207 -4.47 -6.55 -6.42
CA LEU A 207 -5.34 -7.72 -6.42
C LEU A 207 -6.58 -7.50 -7.28
N PHE A 208 -7.18 -6.30 -7.17
CA PHE A 208 -8.44 -5.97 -7.81
C PHE A 208 -8.27 -5.40 -9.22
N ASP A 209 -9.30 -5.57 -10.06
CA ASP A 209 -9.26 -5.10 -11.45
C ASP A 209 -9.48 -3.58 -11.52
N ALA A 210 -8.49 -2.87 -12.02
CA ALA A 210 -8.58 -1.43 -12.23
C ALA A 210 -9.55 -1.03 -13.37
N ASN A 211 -9.91 -1.95 -14.26
CA ASN A 211 -10.87 -1.68 -15.34
C ASN A 211 -12.32 -1.74 -14.88
N SER A 212 -12.60 -2.49 -13.80
CA SER A 212 -13.90 -2.52 -13.12
C SER A 212 -13.78 -1.69 -11.84
N PRO A 213 -14.16 -0.41 -11.83
CA PRO A 213 -13.95 0.44 -10.66
C PRO A 213 -14.81 0.06 -9.45
N THR A 214 -15.95 -0.58 -9.67
CA THR A 214 -16.91 -0.95 -8.61
C THR A 214 -16.37 -2.09 -7.77
N GLY A 215 -16.35 -1.89 -6.47
CA GLY A 215 -16.02 -2.89 -5.46
C GLY A 215 -16.82 -2.66 -4.20
N PHE A 216 -16.69 -3.55 -3.23
CA PHE A 216 -17.43 -3.52 -2.00
C PHE A 216 -16.48 -3.56 -0.80
N VAL A 217 -16.79 -2.78 0.23
CA VAL A 217 -16.02 -2.69 1.48
C VAL A 217 -16.94 -2.98 2.65
N TYR A 218 -16.41 -3.70 3.64
CA TYR A 218 -17.03 -3.92 4.93
C TYR A 218 -16.01 -3.72 6.05
N ILE A 219 -16.45 -3.13 7.17
CA ILE A 219 -15.61 -2.88 8.36
C ILE A 219 -16.38 -3.31 9.60
N ASP A 220 -15.81 -4.23 10.39
CA ASP A 220 -16.41 -4.74 11.63
C ASP A 220 -15.71 -4.22 12.92
N GLY A 221 -14.80 -3.26 12.78
CA GLY A 221 -13.99 -2.74 13.89
C GLY A 221 -12.71 -3.54 14.19
N HIS A 222 -12.61 -4.78 13.74
CA HIS A 222 -11.42 -5.64 13.87
C HIS A 222 -10.73 -5.91 12.55
N ALA A 223 -11.50 -5.91 11.47
CA ALA A 223 -11.04 -6.15 10.12
C ALA A 223 -11.71 -5.21 9.13
N MET A 224 -11.01 -4.97 8.03
CA MET A 224 -11.55 -4.35 6.83
C MET A 224 -11.52 -5.37 5.70
N SER A 225 -12.66 -5.62 5.11
CA SER A 225 -12.86 -6.60 4.04
C SER A 225 -13.20 -5.92 2.73
N PHE A 226 -12.78 -6.52 1.63
CA PHE A 226 -12.91 -6.04 0.28
C PHE A 226 -13.46 -7.17 -0.60
N SER A 227 -14.36 -6.85 -1.53
CA SER A 227 -14.93 -7.81 -2.47
C SER A 227 -15.09 -7.21 -3.86
N GLN A 228 -14.66 -7.95 -4.88
CA GLN A 228 -14.87 -7.61 -6.28
C GLN A 228 -14.98 -8.87 -7.13
N GLY A 229 -16.18 -9.14 -7.67
CA GLY A 229 -16.44 -10.36 -8.43
C GLY A 229 -16.18 -11.61 -7.61
N ASN A 230 -15.27 -12.44 -8.06
CA ASN A 230 -14.89 -13.70 -7.42
C ASN A 230 -13.71 -13.57 -6.43
N ILE A 231 -13.29 -12.36 -6.10
CA ILE A 231 -12.14 -12.07 -5.22
C ILE A 231 -12.64 -11.45 -3.93
N HIS A 232 -12.26 -12.03 -2.81
CA HIS A 232 -12.47 -11.48 -1.48
C HIS A 232 -11.11 -11.33 -0.79
N ALA A 233 -10.92 -10.23 -0.08
CA ALA A 233 -9.72 -9.98 0.71
C ALA A 233 -10.11 -9.36 2.05
N SER A 234 -9.34 -9.65 3.08
CA SER A 234 -9.51 -9.00 4.39
C SER A 234 -8.17 -8.68 5.03
N THR A 235 -8.14 -7.63 5.83
CA THR A 235 -7.00 -7.27 6.66
C THR A 235 -7.45 -6.97 8.08
N ARG A 236 -6.68 -7.48 9.04
CA ARG A 236 -6.84 -7.11 10.45
C ARG A 236 -6.48 -5.64 10.63
N LEU A 237 -7.29 -4.91 11.36
CA LEU A 237 -7.02 -3.53 11.75
C LEU A 237 -6.05 -3.50 12.94
N LEU A 238 -5.24 -2.44 13.02
CA LEU A 238 -4.39 -2.23 14.18
C LEU A 238 -5.20 -1.61 15.33
N GLY A 239 -4.78 -1.89 16.57
CA GLY A 239 -5.37 -1.24 17.75
C GLY A 239 -5.27 0.28 17.64
N TYR A 240 -6.38 0.97 17.87
CA TYR A 240 -6.47 2.41 17.69
C TYR A 240 -5.73 3.15 18.81
N ASP A 241 -4.65 3.85 18.44
CA ASP A 241 -3.82 4.67 19.35
C ASP A 241 -3.49 6.04 18.74
N ALA A 242 -4.23 6.44 17.68
CA ALA A 242 -3.94 7.66 16.93
C ALA A 242 -4.26 8.94 17.75
N PRO A 243 -3.40 9.97 17.63
CA PRO A 243 -3.66 11.27 18.23
C PRO A 243 -4.74 12.05 17.46
N ASN A 244 -5.11 13.21 17.98
CA ASN A 244 -5.93 14.15 17.22
C ASN A 244 -5.06 14.83 16.15
N PHE A 245 -5.13 14.37 14.92
CA PHE A 245 -4.34 14.90 13.79
C PHE A 245 -4.68 16.34 13.44
N GLU A 246 -5.91 16.81 13.67
CA GLU A 246 -6.28 18.19 13.39
C GLU A 246 -5.56 19.21 14.26
N SER A 247 -5.14 18.80 15.47
CA SER A 247 -4.38 19.67 16.37
C SER A 247 -2.96 19.92 15.88
N VAL A 248 -2.44 19.10 14.98
CA VAL A 248 -1.09 19.21 14.42
C VAL A 248 -1.06 20.13 13.18
N ILE A 249 -2.21 20.35 12.55
CA ILE A 249 -2.31 21.24 11.37
C ILE A 249 -2.17 22.69 11.85
N PRO A 250 -1.14 23.42 11.40
CA PRO A 250 -0.93 24.78 11.83
C PRO A 250 -2.07 25.69 11.38
N LYS A 251 -2.56 26.51 12.30
CA LYS A 251 -3.62 27.50 12.09
C LYS A 251 -3.06 28.91 12.17
N GLY A 252 -3.78 29.88 11.62
CA GLY A 252 -3.40 31.30 11.68
C GLY A 252 -2.81 31.84 10.38
N PRO A 253 -2.38 33.11 10.37
CA PRO A 253 -1.88 33.79 9.17
C PRO A 253 -0.71 33.04 8.54
N CYS A 254 -0.70 32.96 7.23
CA CYS A 254 0.36 32.36 6.44
C CYS A 254 0.61 33.16 5.18
N VAL A 255 1.79 33.04 4.63
CA VAL A 255 2.07 33.41 3.25
C VAL A 255 1.86 32.22 2.34
N VAL A 256 1.34 32.43 1.15
CA VAL A 256 1.03 31.38 0.18
C VAL A 256 1.84 31.58 -1.08
N CYS A 257 2.52 30.55 -1.51
CA CYS A 257 3.22 30.46 -2.77
C CYS A 257 2.50 29.46 -3.67
N GLU A 258 2.14 29.84 -4.90
CA GLU A 258 1.68 28.92 -5.94
C GLU A 258 2.80 28.61 -6.91
N ALA A 259 2.97 27.32 -7.20
CA ALA A 259 4.07 26.87 -8.05
C ALA A 259 3.62 25.72 -8.98
N ASP A 260 4.32 25.60 -10.10
CA ASP A 260 4.24 24.41 -10.94
C ASP A 260 4.84 23.22 -10.18
N ARG A 261 4.04 22.17 -10.04
CA ARG A 261 4.41 20.96 -9.29
C ARG A 261 5.63 20.28 -9.89
N ASP A 262 5.66 20.14 -11.22
CA ASP A 262 6.71 19.40 -11.90
C ASP A 262 8.04 20.17 -11.89
N ALA A 263 7.99 21.51 -11.92
CA ALA A 263 9.19 22.34 -11.76
C ALA A 263 9.86 22.07 -10.40
N ILE A 264 9.09 22.10 -9.30
CA ILE A 264 9.63 21.80 -7.96
C ILE A 264 10.06 20.34 -7.84
N LEU A 265 9.27 19.40 -8.39
CA LEU A 265 9.60 17.97 -8.35
C LEU A 265 10.92 17.67 -9.04
N MET A 266 11.17 18.26 -10.20
CA MET A 266 12.40 18.06 -10.96
C MET A 266 13.60 18.72 -10.27
N ALA A 267 13.45 19.90 -9.69
CA ALA A 267 14.47 20.54 -8.87
C ALA A 267 14.83 19.68 -7.65
N ALA A 268 13.83 19.24 -6.88
CA ALA A 268 14.04 18.36 -5.74
C ALA A 268 14.67 17.01 -6.14
N LYS A 269 14.32 16.45 -7.30
CA LYS A 269 14.93 15.22 -7.82
C LYS A 269 16.43 15.40 -8.11
N ARG A 270 16.84 16.54 -8.71
CA ARG A 270 18.27 16.87 -8.93
C ARG A 270 18.99 17.04 -7.59
N ALA A 271 18.39 17.74 -6.63
CA ALA A 271 18.93 17.89 -5.30
C ALA A 271 19.14 16.55 -4.58
N VAL A 272 18.20 15.60 -4.68
CA VAL A 272 18.34 14.24 -4.12
C VAL A 272 19.54 13.50 -4.73
N ILE A 273 19.83 13.68 -6.02
CA ILE A 273 21.00 13.05 -6.67
C ILE A 273 22.30 13.63 -6.09
N VAL A 274 22.38 14.95 -5.90
CA VAL A 274 23.54 15.63 -5.30
C VAL A 274 23.73 15.19 -3.85
N ALA A 275 22.66 15.17 -3.06
CA ALA A 275 22.70 14.80 -1.65
C ALA A 275 23.20 13.37 -1.41
N LYS A 276 22.86 12.41 -2.27
CA LYS A 276 23.29 11.00 -2.16
C LYS A 276 24.80 10.79 -2.29
N LYS A 277 25.54 11.71 -2.90
CA LYS A 277 27.00 11.61 -3.05
C LYS A 277 27.75 12.03 -1.79
N GLY A 278 27.16 12.88 -0.96
CA GLY A 278 27.84 13.45 0.21
C GLY A 278 27.47 12.83 1.55
N LEU A 279 26.27 12.26 1.67
CA LEU A 279 25.74 11.69 2.92
C LEU A 279 25.30 10.24 2.70
N GLY A 280 25.52 9.38 3.66
CA GLY A 280 24.95 8.01 3.65
C GLY A 280 23.42 8.03 3.53
N LYS A 281 22.83 6.93 3.12
CA LYS A 281 21.36 6.81 2.84
C LYS A 281 20.44 7.17 4.01
N GLU A 282 20.93 7.24 5.23
CA GLU A 282 20.16 7.39 6.47
C GLU A 282 20.31 8.76 7.15
N SER A 283 21.13 9.67 6.61
CA SER A 283 21.33 10.96 7.22
C SER A 283 20.28 11.98 6.78
N LEU A 284 19.92 12.87 7.71
CA LEU A 284 19.07 14.01 7.47
C LEU A 284 19.70 14.88 6.35
N GLN A 285 18.92 15.24 5.35
CA GLN A 285 19.38 16.01 4.19
C GLN A 285 18.76 17.42 4.19
N PRO A 286 19.32 18.38 4.93
CA PRO A 286 18.75 19.71 5.03
C PRO A 286 18.84 20.44 3.69
N ILE A 287 17.72 21.03 3.27
CA ILE A 287 17.62 21.92 2.13
C ILE A 287 16.99 23.22 2.58
N SER A 288 17.46 24.35 2.09
CA SER A 288 16.82 25.64 2.31
C SER A 288 15.90 25.99 1.14
N LEU A 289 14.69 26.44 1.46
CA LEU A 289 13.74 27.05 0.53
C LEU A 289 13.60 28.51 0.90
N THR A 290 14.06 29.42 0.04
CA THR A 290 13.89 30.85 0.21
C THR A 290 12.91 31.38 -0.80
N LEU A 291 11.80 31.95 -0.32
CA LEU A 291 10.83 32.68 -1.14
C LEU A 291 11.26 34.15 -1.22
N SER A 292 11.22 34.68 -2.41
CA SER A 292 11.31 36.12 -2.72
C SER A 292 10.27 36.45 -3.80
N THR A 293 10.12 37.72 -4.15
CA THR A 293 9.10 38.13 -5.13
C THR A 293 9.16 37.29 -6.43
N ASN A 294 8.14 36.49 -6.66
CA ASN A 294 7.96 35.58 -7.82
C ASN A 294 9.09 34.55 -8.04
N LYS A 295 9.92 34.28 -7.03
CA LYS A 295 11.00 33.30 -7.08
C LYS A 295 11.03 32.43 -5.83
N MET A 296 11.38 31.17 -6.04
CA MET A 296 11.77 30.23 -4.99
C MET A 296 13.20 29.78 -5.26
N HIS A 297 14.09 30.00 -4.30
CA HIS A 297 15.45 29.50 -4.33
C HIS A 297 15.53 28.25 -3.48
N MET A 298 15.93 27.14 -4.08
CA MET A 298 16.17 25.88 -3.42
C MET A 298 17.68 25.64 -3.37
N ASN A 299 18.28 25.65 -2.18
CA ASN A 299 19.72 25.50 -2.01
C ASN A 299 20.05 24.32 -1.09
N LEU A 300 21.02 23.51 -1.53
CA LEU A 300 21.60 22.41 -0.77
C LEU A 300 23.11 22.49 -0.89
N GLU A 301 23.81 22.48 0.24
CA GLU A 301 25.26 22.36 0.33
C GLU A 301 25.65 21.20 1.22
N ASN A 302 26.56 20.36 0.75
CA ASN A 302 26.99 19.18 1.48
C ASN A 302 28.39 18.73 1.06
N GLN A 303 29.39 18.84 1.97
CA GLN A 303 30.76 18.30 1.84
C GLN A 303 31.42 18.51 0.46
N GLY A 304 31.31 19.72 -0.10
CA GLY A 304 31.88 20.07 -1.40
C GLY A 304 31.01 19.77 -2.61
N PHE A 305 29.79 19.29 -2.38
CA PHE A 305 28.73 19.16 -3.39
C PHE A 305 27.62 20.13 -3.05
N GLY A 306 27.09 20.83 -4.04
CA GLY A 306 26.00 21.77 -3.85
C GLY A 306 25.12 21.87 -5.08
N ILE A 307 23.90 22.34 -4.89
CA ILE A 307 22.99 22.68 -5.96
C ILE A 307 22.14 23.87 -5.53
N THR A 308 21.99 24.82 -6.42
CA THR A 308 21.06 25.94 -6.30
C THR A 308 20.11 25.91 -7.47
N GLU A 309 18.81 25.89 -7.18
CA GLU A 309 17.74 25.92 -8.17
C GLU A 309 16.93 27.20 -8.00
N ASN A 310 16.60 27.83 -9.11
CA ASN A 310 15.73 29.01 -9.16
C ASN A 310 14.45 28.65 -9.88
N ILE A 311 13.34 28.70 -9.16
CA ILE A 311 12.03 28.26 -9.64
C ILE A 311 11.11 29.47 -9.69
N ASP A 312 10.42 29.67 -10.83
CA ASP A 312 9.41 30.68 -10.97
C ASP A 312 8.15 30.26 -10.22
N VAL A 313 7.63 31.16 -9.38
CA VAL A 313 6.46 30.92 -8.54
C VAL A 313 5.59 32.18 -8.51
N LYS A 314 4.31 32.04 -8.15
CA LYS A 314 3.44 33.18 -7.84
C LYS A 314 3.54 33.50 -6.35
N TYR A 315 4.29 34.52 -6.00
CA TYR A 315 4.51 34.94 -4.63
C TYR A 315 4.77 36.47 -4.55
N LEU A 316 4.06 37.13 -3.66
CA LEU A 316 4.17 38.57 -3.41
C LEU A 316 4.30 38.90 -1.91
N GLY A 317 4.89 38.03 -1.14
CA GLY A 317 5.12 38.22 0.30
C GLY A 317 6.55 38.69 0.61
N PRO A 318 6.87 38.86 1.89
CA PRO A 318 8.22 39.14 2.36
C PRO A 318 9.18 37.99 2.09
N ASP A 319 10.44 38.25 2.01
CA ASP A 319 11.46 37.18 1.91
C ASP A 319 11.37 36.27 3.13
N LEU A 320 11.30 34.97 2.88
CA LEU A 320 11.13 33.95 3.92
C LEU A 320 11.95 32.71 3.57
N THR A 321 12.75 32.25 4.53
CA THR A 321 13.54 31.01 4.37
C THR A 321 13.07 29.96 5.36
N VAL A 322 12.92 28.73 4.89
CA VAL A 322 12.63 27.55 5.73
C VAL A 322 13.60 26.41 5.40
N HIS A 323 14.01 25.68 6.41
CA HIS A 323 14.89 24.50 6.25
C HIS A 323 14.06 23.22 6.43
N LEU A 324 14.19 22.32 5.46
CA LEU A 324 13.41 21.08 5.41
C LEU A 324 14.30 19.87 5.16
N ASP A 325 13.82 18.69 5.48
CA ASP A 325 14.41 17.46 4.96
C ASP A 325 14.01 17.28 3.49
N LEU A 326 15.00 17.27 2.62
CA LEU A 326 14.84 17.13 1.18
C LEU A 326 14.05 15.88 0.78
N VAL A 327 14.25 14.76 1.50
CA VAL A 327 13.55 13.50 1.20
C VAL A 327 12.07 13.62 1.50
N LEU A 328 11.72 14.28 2.63
CA LEU A 328 10.31 14.50 2.99
C LEU A 328 9.63 15.43 1.98
N LEU A 329 10.30 16.52 1.59
CA LEU A 329 9.80 17.45 0.58
C LEU A 329 9.59 16.74 -0.77
N PHE A 330 10.61 16.03 -1.28
CA PHE A 330 10.53 15.31 -2.55
C PHE A 330 9.37 14.31 -2.56
N GLN A 331 9.20 13.52 -1.49
CA GLN A 331 8.15 12.54 -1.42
C GLN A 331 6.76 13.17 -1.33
N ALA A 332 6.59 14.27 -0.61
CA ALA A 332 5.32 15.00 -0.55
C ALA A 332 4.90 15.50 -1.93
N ILE A 333 5.80 16.18 -2.65
CA ILE A 333 5.51 16.71 -3.99
C ILE A 333 5.29 15.60 -5.02
N LYS A 334 6.03 14.49 -4.92
CA LYS A 334 5.85 13.32 -5.80
C LYS A 334 4.46 12.70 -5.69
N ASN A 335 3.89 12.67 -4.49
CA ASN A 335 2.63 11.97 -4.22
C ASN A 335 1.38 12.88 -4.24
N ILE A 336 1.56 14.20 -4.34
CA ILE A 336 0.45 15.13 -4.52
C ILE A 336 -0.04 15.10 -5.98
N ALA A 337 -1.33 15.31 -6.19
CA ALA A 337 -1.92 15.33 -7.53
C ALA A 337 -2.01 16.75 -8.09
N GLY A 338 -2.23 16.86 -9.42
CA GLY A 338 -2.41 18.12 -10.12
C GLY A 338 -1.09 18.78 -10.56
N ASP A 339 -1.22 19.81 -11.37
CA ASP A 339 -0.08 20.51 -12.00
C ASP A 339 0.37 21.71 -11.16
N ILE A 340 -0.53 22.32 -10.40
CA ILE A 340 -0.28 23.48 -9.53
C ILE A 340 -0.44 23.06 -8.09
N ILE A 341 0.54 23.43 -7.27
CA ILE A 341 0.54 23.24 -5.82
C ILE A 341 0.60 24.59 -5.10
N LYS A 342 0.04 24.60 -3.89
CA LYS A 342 0.12 25.73 -2.96
C LYS A 342 1.03 25.33 -1.79
N ILE A 343 1.95 26.21 -1.45
CA ILE A 343 2.84 26.03 -0.30
C ILE A 343 2.58 27.17 0.68
N GLU A 344 2.09 26.81 1.86
CA GLU A 344 1.81 27.73 2.94
C GLU A 344 2.99 27.74 3.93
N MET A 345 3.47 28.91 4.27
CA MET A 345 4.53 29.12 5.25
C MET A 345 4.11 30.14 6.31
N ARG A 346 4.52 29.93 7.56
CA ARG A 346 4.14 30.76 8.72
C ARG A 346 5.33 31.34 9.48
N GLY A 347 6.52 31.16 8.93
CA GLY A 347 7.81 31.56 9.52
C GLY A 347 8.88 30.51 9.27
N ASP A 348 10.10 30.84 9.59
CA ASP A 348 11.29 30.02 9.37
C ASP A 348 11.29 28.71 10.18
N ASN A 349 10.65 28.71 11.35
CA ASN A 349 10.61 27.58 12.27
C ASN A 349 9.22 26.92 12.36
N ALA A 350 8.29 27.26 11.48
CA ALA A 350 6.95 26.70 11.47
C ALA A 350 6.83 25.58 10.42
N GLN A 351 5.89 24.68 10.65
CA GLN A 351 5.54 23.65 9.68
C GLN A 351 5.09 24.29 8.37
N ILE A 352 5.46 23.69 7.25
CA ILE A 352 4.91 24.06 5.96
C ILE A 352 3.74 23.14 5.61
N ILE A 353 2.77 23.68 4.88
CA ILE A 353 1.68 22.90 4.31
C ILE A 353 1.78 22.96 2.80
N ILE A 354 1.78 21.81 2.14
CA ILE A 354 1.74 21.69 0.67
C ILE A 354 0.39 21.08 0.30
N THR A 355 -0.38 21.77 -0.51
CA THR A 355 -1.70 21.32 -0.96
C THR A 355 -1.77 21.25 -2.47
N ASP A 356 -2.64 20.36 -3.00
CA ASP A 356 -3.03 20.42 -4.39
C ASP A 356 -3.89 21.67 -4.66
N HIS A 357 -4.17 21.92 -5.92
CA HIS A 357 -4.91 23.13 -6.35
C HIS A 357 -6.29 23.26 -5.68
N ILE A 358 -6.98 22.15 -5.49
CA ILE A 358 -8.33 22.11 -4.90
C ILE A 358 -8.33 22.00 -3.37
N GLY A 359 -7.18 21.71 -2.75
CA GLY A 359 -7.05 21.58 -1.30
C GLY A 359 -7.52 20.25 -0.72
N ASP A 360 -7.76 19.24 -1.59
CA ASP A 360 -8.19 17.90 -1.19
C ASP A 360 -7.05 17.07 -0.55
N HIS A 361 -5.83 17.23 -1.06
CA HIS A 361 -4.64 16.57 -0.54
C HIS A 361 -3.73 17.58 0.15
N ARG A 362 -3.46 17.39 1.44
CA ARG A 362 -2.59 18.24 2.26
C ARG A 362 -1.43 17.46 2.81
N ASN A 363 -0.23 18.04 2.72
CA ASN A 363 0.98 17.51 3.31
C ASN A 363 1.54 18.52 4.30
N VAL A 364 1.70 18.15 5.56
CA VAL A 364 2.35 18.95 6.60
C VAL A 364 3.75 18.40 6.80
N ILE A 365 4.76 19.25 6.72
CA ILE A 365 6.18 18.86 6.91
C ILE A 365 6.78 19.70 8.02
N MET A 366 7.46 19.01 8.97
CA MET A 366 8.17 19.68 10.07
C MET A 366 9.45 20.32 9.55
N PRO A 367 9.76 21.55 9.96
CA PRO A 367 11.03 22.20 9.62
C PRO A 367 12.20 21.55 10.36
N ILE A 368 13.42 21.73 9.81
CA ILE A 368 14.66 21.46 10.50
C ILE A 368 15.07 22.73 11.24
N LEU A 369 15.21 22.63 12.55
CA LEU A 369 15.75 23.73 13.35
C LEU A 369 17.26 23.67 13.27
N LEU A 370 17.87 24.64 12.59
CA LEU A 370 19.32 24.78 12.61
C LEU A 370 19.74 25.36 13.96
N ALA A 371 20.72 24.74 14.62
CA ALA A 371 21.33 25.31 15.80
C ALA A 371 21.95 26.68 15.42
N ARG A 372 21.53 27.71 16.15
CA ARG A 372 22.12 29.08 15.99
C ARG A 372 23.52 29.14 16.51
#